data_dfd222e831280cbd8d7a4de814d81347
#
_entry.id   dfd222e831280cbd8d7a4de814d81347
#
_cell.length_a   1.000
_cell.length_b   1.000
_cell.length_c   1.000
_cell.angle_alpha   90.00
_cell.angle_beta   90.00
_cell.angle_gamma   90.00
#
_symmetry.space_group_name_H-M   'P 1'
#
loop_
_entity.id
_entity.type
_entity.pdbx_description
1 polymer ?
#
loop_
_entity_poly.entity_id
_entity_poly.type
_entity_poly.pdbx_seq_one_letter_code
_entity_poly.pdbx_strand_id
1 'polypeptide(L)'
;LIERGTTRVCIFSSLHREATNILMDELEKAGVTGYAGKVNMDRNGSEELIETTEESVAETRLFIEENKDRKLIKPILTPRFTPSCTNELMEELGKIAAEYPDIPVQSHLSENTDEMKWVKELHPDCAQYWETYDKYGLWKNRTVMAHCVYSDERERAAMKKAGVWAVHCPDSNTCIASGIAPVRTMLKEGVKVAMGSDIAGGAKLSMLDVATEAIRVSKLRWLFGGKRDEERFLT
;
A
#
# COMPACT_ATOMS: atom_id res chain seq x y z
N LEU A 1 8.62 9.50 14.92
CA LEU A 1 7.41 8.65 14.88
C LEU A 1 6.78 8.53 16.26
N ILE A 2 7.48 8.04 17.27
CA ILE A 2 6.94 7.80 18.62
C ILE A 2 6.39 9.09 19.25
N GLU A 3 7.13 10.20 19.19
CA GLU A 3 6.70 11.51 19.70
C GLU A 3 5.41 12.04 19.01
N ARG A 4 5.08 11.49 17.86
CA ARG A 4 3.86 11.81 17.08
C ARG A 4 2.78 10.73 17.17
N GLY A 5 2.93 9.81 18.13
CA GLY A 5 1.94 8.78 18.43
C GLY A 5 2.00 7.54 17.54
N THR A 6 3.02 7.38 16.69
CA THR A 6 3.18 6.21 15.82
C THR A 6 4.07 5.18 16.50
N THR A 7 3.51 4.05 16.90
CA THR A 7 4.20 2.92 17.53
C THR A 7 4.21 1.66 16.66
N ARG A 8 3.37 1.64 15.61
CA ARG A 8 3.31 0.58 14.60
C ARG A 8 3.37 1.18 13.22
N VAL A 9 4.14 0.54 12.34
CA VAL A 9 4.40 1.04 10.99
C VAL A 9 4.20 -0.05 9.94
N CYS A 10 3.91 0.39 8.72
CA CYS A 10 4.02 -0.39 7.50
C CYS A 10 4.67 0.53 6.47
N ILE A 11 5.98 0.37 6.24
CA ILE A 11 6.79 1.37 5.55
C ILE A 11 7.22 0.85 4.17
N PHE A 12 6.96 1.67 3.15
CA PHE A 12 7.70 1.63 1.89
C PHE A 12 9.03 2.34 2.12
N SER A 13 10.14 1.60 2.05
CA SER A 13 11.48 2.15 2.22
C SER A 13 12.02 2.65 0.85
N SER A 14 13.19 2.20 0.47
CA SER A 14 13.75 2.44 -0.85
C SER A 14 13.95 1.11 -1.60
N LEU A 15 14.44 1.17 -2.84
CA LEU A 15 14.84 -0.03 -3.58
C LEU A 15 16.12 -0.68 -3.00
N HIS A 16 16.90 0.06 -2.19
CA HIS A 16 18.16 -0.42 -1.65
C HIS A 16 17.95 -1.27 -0.39
N ARG A 17 18.35 -2.55 -0.44
CA ARG A 17 18.28 -3.50 0.67
C ARG A 17 18.99 -3.00 1.92
N GLU A 18 20.23 -2.53 1.76
CA GLU A 18 21.05 -2.06 2.90
C GLU A 18 20.42 -0.86 3.61
N ALA A 19 19.89 0.12 2.85
CA ALA A 19 19.21 1.27 3.44
C ALA A 19 17.94 0.84 4.20
N THR A 20 17.22 -0.15 3.68
CA THR A 20 16.05 -0.71 4.36
C THR A 20 16.44 -1.45 5.63
N ASN A 21 17.54 -2.20 5.63
CA ASN A 21 18.07 -2.86 6.82
C ASN A 21 18.46 -1.85 7.91
N ILE A 22 19.14 -0.76 7.54
CA ILE A 22 19.49 0.33 8.48
C ILE A 22 18.22 0.94 9.09
N LEU A 23 17.21 1.21 8.27
CA LEU A 23 15.92 1.71 8.76
C LEU A 23 15.28 0.73 9.76
N MET A 24 15.29 -0.56 9.47
CA MET A 24 14.73 -1.58 10.36
C MET A 24 15.50 -1.66 11.68
N ASP A 25 16.82 -1.52 11.67
CA ASP A 25 17.65 -1.48 12.86
C ASP A 25 17.30 -0.29 13.77
N GLU A 26 17.14 0.89 13.18
CA GLU A 26 16.79 2.10 13.93
C GLU A 26 15.36 2.02 14.51
N LEU A 27 14.42 1.44 13.77
CA LEU A 27 13.06 1.22 14.25
C LEU A 27 13.02 0.21 15.42
N GLU A 28 13.79 -0.88 15.36
CA GLU A 28 13.89 -1.85 16.46
C GLU A 28 14.55 -1.24 17.70
N LYS A 29 15.62 -0.48 17.55
CA LYS A 29 16.26 0.27 18.66
C LYS A 29 15.29 1.23 19.32
N ALA A 30 14.42 1.86 18.54
CA ALA A 30 13.39 2.78 19.05
C ALA A 30 12.16 2.04 19.65
N GLY A 31 12.08 0.71 19.56
CA GLY A 31 10.94 -0.08 20.05
C GLY A 31 9.68 0.01 19.19
N VAL A 32 9.80 0.48 17.96
CA VAL A 32 8.69 0.52 16.99
C VAL A 32 8.43 -0.88 16.46
N THR A 33 7.16 -1.24 16.25
CA THR A 33 6.76 -2.55 15.72
C THR A 33 6.12 -2.42 14.33
N GLY A 34 6.11 -3.50 13.56
CA GLY A 34 5.39 -3.53 12.29
C GLY A 34 6.18 -4.14 11.14
N TYR A 35 6.11 -3.49 9.99
CA TYR A 35 6.70 -3.97 8.75
C TYR A 35 7.47 -2.86 8.03
N ALA A 36 8.58 -3.23 7.39
CA ALA A 36 9.26 -2.39 6.43
C ALA A 36 9.64 -3.22 5.20
N GLY A 37 9.53 -2.64 4.02
CA GLY A 37 9.79 -3.34 2.78
C GLY A 37 10.76 -2.61 1.87
N LYS A 38 11.70 -3.38 1.31
CA LYS A 38 12.47 -2.98 0.15
C LYS A 38 11.51 -2.84 -1.02
N VAL A 39 11.50 -1.68 -1.65
CA VAL A 39 10.64 -1.42 -2.82
C VAL A 39 11.14 -2.18 -4.04
N ASN A 40 10.22 -2.77 -4.80
CA ASN A 40 10.50 -3.43 -6.07
C ASN A 40 9.94 -2.57 -7.20
N MET A 41 10.80 -2.20 -8.15
CA MET A 41 10.42 -1.54 -9.39
C MET A 41 11.51 -1.68 -10.45
N ASP A 42 11.12 -2.07 -11.66
CA ASP A 42 12.01 -2.36 -12.79
C ASP A 42 11.60 -1.64 -14.08
N ARG A 43 10.58 -0.76 -14.02
CA ARG A 43 10.17 0.08 -15.15
C ARG A 43 9.55 1.40 -14.70
N ASN A 44 9.43 2.33 -15.66
CA ASN A 44 8.72 3.61 -15.49
C ASN A 44 9.23 4.47 -14.32
N GLY A 45 10.50 4.36 -14.01
CA GLY A 45 11.23 5.23 -13.10
C GLY A 45 12.44 5.86 -13.78
N SER A 46 13.12 6.80 -13.10
CA SER A 46 14.44 7.25 -13.56
C SER A 46 15.44 6.10 -13.41
N GLU A 47 16.52 6.13 -14.21
CA GLU A 47 17.58 5.11 -14.19
C GLU A 47 18.15 4.85 -12.77
N GLU A 48 18.15 5.88 -11.93
CA GLU A 48 18.65 5.81 -10.55
C GLU A 48 17.65 5.15 -9.57
N LEU A 49 16.39 4.97 -9.99
CA LEU A 49 15.29 4.47 -9.16
C LEU A 49 14.65 3.18 -9.68
N ILE A 50 15.31 2.50 -10.60
CA ILE A 50 14.89 1.18 -11.09
C ILE A 50 16.03 0.18 -10.95
N GLU A 51 15.67 -1.08 -10.82
CA GLU A 51 16.56 -2.24 -10.84
C GLU A 51 16.25 -3.07 -12.07
N THR A 52 17.12 -3.98 -12.47
CA THR A 52 16.68 -5.06 -13.35
C THR A 52 15.77 -6.03 -12.59
N THR A 53 14.96 -6.80 -13.30
CA THR A 53 14.10 -7.83 -12.66
C THR A 53 14.95 -8.79 -11.83
N GLU A 54 16.08 -9.25 -12.36
CA GLU A 54 16.99 -10.20 -11.70
C GLU A 54 17.58 -9.59 -10.41
N GLU A 55 18.04 -8.35 -10.46
CA GLU A 55 18.57 -7.64 -9.28
C GLU A 55 17.50 -7.48 -8.22
N SER A 56 16.31 -7.02 -8.62
CA SER A 56 15.19 -6.82 -7.70
C SER A 56 14.79 -8.11 -6.98
N VAL A 57 14.74 -9.22 -7.71
CA VAL A 57 14.43 -10.57 -7.17
C VAL A 57 15.51 -11.04 -6.22
N ALA A 58 16.79 -10.96 -6.63
CA ALA A 58 17.91 -11.41 -5.81
C ALA A 58 18.01 -10.62 -4.49
N GLU A 59 17.95 -9.29 -4.57
CA GLU A 59 18.01 -8.41 -3.41
C GLU A 59 16.78 -8.58 -2.49
N THR A 60 15.60 -8.89 -3.04
CA THR A 60 14.41 -9.17 -2.24
C THR A 60 14.54 -10.48 -1.47
N ARG A 61 15.09 -11.54 -2.09
CA ARG A 61 15.34 -12.81 -1.40
C ARG A 61 16.35 -12.63 -0.26
N LEU A 62 17.45 -11.95 -0.52
CA LEU A 62 18.45 -11.62 0.51
C LEU A 62 17.83 -10.79 1.64
N PHE A 63 17.05 -9.76 1.31
CA PHE A 63 16.34 -8.94 2.29
C PHE A 63 15.44 -9.77 3.20
N ILE A 64 14.68 -10.70 2.64
CA ILE A 64 13.80 -11.58 3.42
C ILE A 64 14.62 -12.48 4.33
N GLU A 65 15.64 -13.17 3.81
CA GLU A 65 16.48 -14.10 4.57
C GLU A 65 17.20 -13.40 5.74
N GLU A 66 17.71 -12.19 5.54
CA GLU A 66 18.37 -11.39 6.58
C GLU A 66 17.41 -10.92 7.68
N ASN A 67 16.11 -10.78 7.38
CA ASN A 67 15.15 -10.10 8.26
C ASN A 67 13.99 -10.97 8.77
N LYS A 68 13.81 -12.19 8.28
CA LYS A 68 12.67 -13.07 8.63
C LYS A 68 12.54 -13.36 10.13
N ASP A 69 13.67 -13.38 10.86
CA ASP A 69 13.72 -13.70 12.28
C ASP A 69 13.68 -12.48 13.21
N ARG A 70 13.57 -11.26 12.66
CA ARG A 70 13.44 -10.03 13.44
C ARG A 70 12.19 -10.07 14.33
N LYS A 71 12.26 -9.46 15.51
CA LYS A 71 11.20 -9.53 16.53
C LYS A 71 10.16 -8.42 16.39
N LEU A 72 10.60 -7.18 16.15
CA LEU A 72 9.72 -6.01 16.20
C LEU A 72 9.33 -5.53 14.79
N ILE A 73 10.29 -5.34 13.91
CA ILE A 73 10.07 -4.93 12.52
C ILE A 73 10.35 -6.12 11.60
N LYS A 74 9.33 -6.54 10.87
CA LYS A 74 9.41 -7.70 9.98
C LYS A 74 9.44 -7.27 8.51
N PRO A 75 10.01 -8.09 7.63
CA PRO A 75 9.97 -7.81 6.20
C PRO A 75 8.55 -7.91 5.64
N ILE A 76 8.28 -7.09 4.63
CA ILE A 76 7.06 -7.13 3.83
C ILE A 76 7.43 -7.02 2.36
N LEU A 77 6.84 -7.85 1.50
CA LEU A 77 7.06 -7.83 0.07
C LEU A 77 6.41 -6.58 -0.53
N THR A 78 7.18 -5.78 -1.27
CA THR A 78 6.76 -4.42 -1.62
C THR A 78 6.92 -4.11 -3.12
N PRO A 79 6.13 -4.73 -4.02
CA PRO A 79 5.95 -4.14 -5.35
C PRO A 79 5.42 -2.72 -5.18
N ARG A 80 6.11 -1.71 -5.74
CA ARG A 80 5.70 -0.32 -5.52
C ARG A 80 4.25 -0.10 -5.95
N PHE A 81 3.95 -0.38 -7.21
CA PHE A 81 2.61 -0.44 -7.79
C PHE A 81 2.70 -1.06 -9.19
N THR A 82 1.60 -1.53 -9.73
CA THR A 82 1.59 -2.24 -11.02
C THR A 82 2.31 -1.50 -12.16
N PRO A 83 2.15 -0.17 -12.36
CA PRO A 83 2.86 0.52 -13.44
C PRO A 83 4.38 0.54 -13.33
N SER A 84 4.94 0.37 -12.15
CA SER A 84 6.39 0.36 -11.94
C SER A 84 7.03 -1.03 -11.93
N CYS A 85 6.21 -2.08 -12.09
CA CYS A 85 6.67 -3.47 -12.11
C CYS A 85 6.32 -4.12 -13.46
N THR A 86 7.29 -4.76 -14.11
CA THR A 86 7.00 -5.58 -15.29
C THR A 86 6.19 -6.82 -14.92
N ASN A 87 5.60 -7.48 -15.91
CA ASN A 87 4.90 -8.74 -15.68
C ASN A 87 5.87 -9.80 -15.13
N GLU A 88 7.10 -9.80 -15.62
CA GLU A 88 8.18 -10.68 -15.22
C GLU A 88 8.52 -10.48 -13.73
N LEU A 89 8.69 -9.22 -13.29
CA LEU A 89 8.93 -8.91 -11.88
C LEU A 89 7.75 -9.34 -11.01
N MET A 90 6.52 -9.03 -11.42
CA MET A 90 5.32 -9.40 -10.65
C MET A 90 5.18 -10.93 -10.51
N GLU A 91 5.51 -11.69 -11.56
CA GLU A 91 5.52 -13.16 -11.51
C GLU A 91 6.57 -13.70 -10.53
N GLU A 92 7.79 -13.18 -10.57
CA GLU A 92 8.85 -13.57 -9.65
C GLU A 92 8.53 -13.20 -8.19
N LEU A 93 7.96 -12.02 -7.95
CA LEU A 93 7.48 -11.63 -6.62
C LEU A 93 6.34 -12.55 -6.14
N GLY A 94 5.49 -13.01 -7.04
CA GLY A 94 4.48 -14.03 -6.76
C GLY A 94 5.08 -15.36 -6.31
N LYS A 95 6.16 -15.81 -6.97
CA LYS A 95 6.92 -17.00 -6.55
C LYS A 95 7.52 -16.82 -5.16
N ILE A 96 8.12 -15.66 -4.88
CA ILE A 96 8.61 -15.31 -3.53
C ILE A 96 7.48 -15.32 -2.50
N ALA A 97 6.32 -14.75 -2.82
CA ALA A 97 5.16 -14.75 -1.93
C ALA A 97 4.61 -16.15 -1.62
N ALA A 98 4.80 -17.10 -2.54
CA ALA A 98 4.44 -18.51 -2.35
C ALA A 98 5.49 -19.28 -1.51
N GLU A 99 6.77 -18.98 -1.69
CA GLU A 99 7.88 -19.55 -0.90
C GLU A 99 7.84 -19.08 0.57
N TYR A 100 7.42 -17.81 0.80
CA TYR A 100 7.34 -17.20 2.13
C TYR A 100 5.89 -16.81 2.46
N PRO A 101 4.99 -17.77 2.71
CA PRO A 101 3.55 -17.52 2.84
C PRO A 101 3.19 -16.59 4.01
N ASP A 102 4.02 -16.55 5.05
CA ASP A 102 3.81 -15.70 6.23
C ASP A 102 4.20 -14.25 6.02
N ILE A 103 4.97 -13.94 4.97
CA ILE A 103 5.34 -12.57 4.64
C ILE A 103 4.15 -11.89 3.95
N PRO A 104 3.66 -10.77 4.50
CA PRO A 104 2.58 -10.01 3.86
C PRO A 104 3.09 -9.26 2.63
N VAL A 105 2.16 -8.73 1.87
CA VAL A 105 2.44 -7.89 0.68
C VAL A 105 1.91 -6.49 0.94
N GLN A 106 2.60 -5.46 0.47
CA GLN A 106 2.06 -4.10 0.40
C GLN A 106 2.27 -3.50 -0.98
N SER A 107 1.34 -2.65 -1.40
CA SER A 107 1.43 -1.92 -2.66
C SER A 107 0.48 -0.72 -2.66
N HIS A 108 0.36 -0.03 -3.81
CA HIS A 108 -0.59 1.05 -4.04
C HIS A 108 -1.74 0.53 -4.92
N LEU A 109 -2.94 1.08 -4.74
CA LEU A 109 -4.12 0.63 -5.46
C LEU A 109 -5.11 1.77 -5.69
N SER A 110 -5.51 1.94 -6.94
CA SER A 110 -6.64 2.81 -7.34
C SER A 110 -6.57 4.20 -6.72
N GLU A 111 -5.37 4.82 -6.75
CA GLU A 111 -5.12 6.10 -6.11
C GLU A 111 -5.72 7.25 -6.90
N ASN A 112 -5.50 7.30 -8.21
CA ASN A 112 -6.04 8.34 -9.07
C ASN A 112 -6.50 7.80 -10.44
N THR A 113 -7.27 8.61 -11.16
CA THR A 113 -7.89 8.20 -12.42
C THR A 113 -6.90 7.98 -13.56
N ASP A 114 -5.79 8.68 -13.58
CA ASP A 114 -4.79 8.55 -14.63
C ASP A 114 -3.93 7.30 -14.40
N GLU A 115 -3.60 6.99 -13.14
CA GLU A 115 -3.02 5.70 -12.75
C GLU A 115 -3.91 4.53 -13.21
N MET A 116 -5.21 4.59 -12.94
CA MET A 116 -6.14 3.53 -13.33
C MET A 116 -6.21 3.33 -14.86
N LYS A 117 -6.18 4.42 -15.63
CA LYS A 117 -6.10 4.34 -17.10
C LYS A 117 -4.78 3.70 -17.54
N TRP A 118 -3.67 4.14 -16.95
CA TRP A 118 -2.34 3.61 -17.24
C TRP A 118 -2.23 2.11 -16.93
N VAL A 119 -2.77 1.67 -15.78
CA VAL A 119 -2.86 0.24 -15.45
C VAL A 119 -3.67 -0.52 -16.50
N LYS A 120 -4.81 0.03 -16.96
CA LYS A 120 -5.63 -0.59 -17.98
C LYS A 120 -4.92 -0.70 -19.34
N GLU A 121 -4.09 0.27 -19.70
CA GLU A 121 -3.26 0.24 -20.91
C GLU A 121 -2.17 -0.82 -20.81
N LEU A 122 -1.52 -0.95 -19.65
CA LEU A 122 -0.45 -1.93 -19.41
C LEU A 122 -0.96 -3.36 -19.23
N HIS A 123 -2.19 -3.53 -18.75
CA HIS A 123 -2.83 -4.81 -18.45
C HIS A 123 -4.25 -4.90 -19.07
N PRO A 124 -4.36 -4.93 -20.40
CA PRO A 124 -5.65 -4.96 -21.08
C PRO A 124 -6.45 -6.25 -20.82
N ASP A 125 -5.78 -7.30 -20.38
CA ASP A 125 -6.33 -8.59 -19.98
C ASP A 125 -7.01 -8.57 -18.59
N CYS A 126 -6.71 -7.58 -17.73
CA CYS A 126 -7.34 -7.41 -16.43
C CYS A 126 -8.56 -6.50 -16.55
N ALA A 127 -9.69 -6.91 -16.00
CA ALA A 127 -10.92 -6.10 -15.98
C ALA A 127 -10.86 -5.03 -14.88
N GLN A 128 -10.17 -5.31 -13.78
CA GLN A 128 -10.02 -4.47 -12.60
C GLN A 128 -8.55 -4.32 -12.22
N TYR A 129 -8.19 -3.23 -11.53
CA TYR A 129 -6.80 -3.00 -11.12
C TYR A 129 -6.28 -4.09 -10.19
N TRP A 130 -7.05 -4.49 -9.18
CA TRP A 130 -6.64 -5.52 -8.22
C TRP A 130 -6.29 -6.87 -8.85
N GLU A 131 -6.88 -7.19 -10.02
CA GLU A 131 -6.59 -8.43 -10.74
C GLU A 131 -5.14 -8.51 -11.21
N THR A 132 -4.46 -7.37 -11.39
CA THR A 132 -3.04 -7.33 -11.73
C THR A 132 -2.15 -7.88 -10.62
N TYR A 133 -2.60 -7.86 -9.37
CA TYR A 133 -1.95 -8.49 -8.22
C TYR A 133 -2.41 -9.93 -8.04
N ASP A 134 -3.71 -10.18 -8.23
CA ASP A 134 -4.32 -11.50 -7.99
C ASP A 134 -3.74 -12.57 -8.91
N LYS A 135 -3.55 -12.25 -10.19
CA LYS A 135 -3.02 -13.21 -11.19
C LYS A 135 -1.61 -13.71 -10.86
N TYR A 136 -0.87 -13.00 -10.02
CA TYR A 136 0.47 -13.41 -9.55
C TYR A 136 0.48 -13.88 -8.09
N GLY A 137 -0.69 -14.05 -7.45
CA GLY A 137 -0.78 -14.51 -6.06
C GLY A 137 -0.36 -13.48 -5.01
N LEU A 138 -0.29 -12.21 -5.39
CA LEU A 138 0.04 -11.08 -4.50
C LEU A 138 -1.20 -10.50 -3.79
N TRP A 139 -2.41 -10.88 -4.23
CA TRP A 139 -3.68 -10.52 -3.64
C TRP A 139 -4.13 -11.60 -2.64
N LYS A 140 -3.64 -11.54 -1.42
CA LYS A 140 -3.86 -12.58 -0.41
C LYS A 140 -4.23 -11.98 0.95
N ASN A 141 -4.59 -12.84 1.90
CA ASN A 141 -4.81 -12.38 3.27
C ASN A 141 -3.57 -11.67 3.81
N ARG A 142 -3.77 -10.53 4.48
CA ARG A 142 -2.73 -9.63 4.99
C ARG A 142 -2.02 -8.81 3.91
N THR A 143 -2.48 -8.80 2.66
CA THR A 143 -2.05 -7.78 1.71
C THR A 143 -2.57 -6.41 2.14
N VAL A 144 -1.73 -5.39 2.02
CA VAL A 144 -1.98 -4.02 2.47
C VAL A 144 -1.89 -3.10 1.25
N MET A 145 -3.01 -2.46 0.90
CA MET A 145 -3.10 -1.59 -0.28
C MET A 145 -3.29 -0.13 0.14
N ALA A 146 -2.34 0.71 -0.25
CA ALA A 146 -2.41 2.14 0.02
C ALA A 146 -3.44 2.85 -0.88
N HIS A 147 -4.03 3.92 -0.38
CA HIS A 147 -4.95 4.87 -0.99
C HIS A 147 -6.35 4.34 -1.24
N CYS A 148 -6.59 3.44 -2.18
CA CYS A 148 -7.89 2.86 -2.52
C CYS A 148 -9.00 3.92 -2.76
N VAL A 149 -8.63 5.05 -3.38
CA VAL A 149 -9.52 6.23 -3.55
C VAL A 149 -10.68 5.89 -4.49
N TYR A 150 -10.39 5.20 -5.58
CA TYR A 150 -11.36 4.85 -6.63
C TYR A 150 -11.79 3.38 -6.58
N SER A 151 -11.61 2.71 -5.44
CA SER A 151 -12.06 1.33 -5.25
C SER A 151 -13.58 1.22 -5.43
N ASP A 152 -14.00 0.58 -6.51
CA ASP A 152 -15.39 0.31 -6.82
C ASP A 152 -15.98 -0.84 -5.96
N GLU A 153 -17.23 -1.18 -6.16
CA GLU A 153 -17.90 -2.25 -5.43
C GLU A 153 -17.22 -3.62 -5.63
N ARG A 154 -16.75 -3.91 -6.85
CA ARG A 154 -16.10 -5.20 -7.18
C ARG A 154 -14.75 -5.31 -6.47
N GLU A 155 -13.94 -4.25 -6.51
CA GLU A 155 -12.65 -4.20 -5.84
C GLU A 155 -12.81 -4.33 -4.33
N ARG A 156 -13.77 -3.61 -3.73
CA ARG A 156 -14.06 -3.71 -2.29
C ARG A 156 -14.56 -5.11 -1.89
N ALA A 157 -15.39 -5.75 -2.71
CA ALA A 157 -15.83 -7.13 -2.50
C ALA A 157 -14.64 -8.11 -2.56
N ALA A 158 -13.71 -7.91 -3.52
CA ALA A 158 -12.48 -8.70 -3.63
C ALA A 158 -11.57 -8.51 -2.40
N MET A 159 -11.40 -7.27 -1.91
CA MET A 159 -10.66 -6.98 -0.67
C MET A 159 -11.23 -7.74 0.51
N LYS A 160 -12.54 -7.64 0.72
CA LYS A 160 -13.22 -8.34 1.81
C LYS A 160 -13.03 -9.85 1.72
N LYS A 161 -13.23 -10.43 0.54
CA LYS A 161 -13.12 -11.88 0.29
C LYS A 161 -11.71 -12.40 0.60
N ALA A 162 -10.68 -11.69 0.15
CA ALA A 162 -9.29 -12.10 0.34
C ALA A 162 -8.70 -11.68 1.71
N GLY A 163 -9.36 -10.80 2.44
CA GLY A 163 -8.87 -10.27 3.71
C GLY A 163 -7.79 -9.20 3.55
N VAL A 164 -7.79 -8.50 2.41
CA VAL A 164 -6.91 -7.37 2.08
C VAL A 164 -7.28 -6.15 2.93
N TRP A 165 -6.27 -5.38 3.32
CA TRP A 165 -6.41 -4.12 4.02
C TRP A 165 -6.36 -2.94 3.07
N ALA A 166 -7.32 -2.03 3.16
CA ALA A 166 -7.24 -0.71 2.56
C ALA A 166 -6.61 0.28 3.55
N VAL A 167 -5.57 1.01 3.14
CA VAL A 167 -4.94 2.05 3.95
C VAL A 167 -5.35 3.41 3.44
N HIS A 168 -6.17 4.10 4.21
CA HIS A 168 -6.62 5.45 3.90
C HIS A 168 -5.54 6.48 4.23
N CYS A 169 -5.08 7.21 3.21
CA CYS A 169 -4.06 8.26 3.31
C CYS A 169 -4.70 9.65 3.01
N PRO A 170 -5.58 10.18 3.89
CA PRO A 170 -6.44 11.32 3.56
C PRO A 170 -5.64 12.58 3.25
N ASP A 171 -4.56 12.82 3.98
CA ASP A 171 -3.73 14.02 3.82
C ASP A 171 -2.96 13.98 2.50
N SER A 172 -2.29 12.88 2.20
CA SER A 172 -1.61 12.67 0.92
C SER A 172 -2.57 12.76 -0.25
N ASN A 173 -3.68 12.01 -0.22
CA ASN A 173 -4.69 12.03 -1.28
C ASN A 173 -5.21 13.44 -1.59
N THR A 174 -5.25 14.30 -0.57
CA THR A 174 -5.67 15.70 -0.71
C THR A 174 -4.54 16.58 -1.24
N CYS A 175 -3.33 16.42 -0.70
CA CYS A 175 -2.15 17.20 -1.09
C CYS A 175 -1.79 17.02 -2.57
N ILE A 176 -1.90 15.79 -3.09
CA ILE A 176 -1.57 15.47 -4.49
C ILE A 176 -2.79 15.35 -5.41
N ALA A 177 -3.97 15.79 -4.90
CA ALA A 177 -5.22 15.83 -5.65
C ALA A 177 -5.70 14.47 -6.19
N SER A 178 -5.39 13.36 -5.52
CA SER A 178 -5.86 12.02 -5.87
C SER A 178 -7.38 11.89 -5.70
N GLY A 179 -7.93 12.39 -4.59
CA GLY A 179 -9.37 12.34 -4.32
C GLY A 179 -9.70 11.91 -2.88
N ILE A 180 -10.93 11.45 -2.64
CA ILE A 180 -11.42 11.05 -1.32
C ILE A 180 -11.91 9.61 -1.35
N ALA A 181 -11.22 8.70 -0.64
CA ALA A 181 -11.57 7.29 -0.57
C ALA A 181 -12.94 7.04 0.10
N PRO A 182 -13.70 6.01 -0.33
CA PRO A 182 -15.03 5.69 0.20
C PRO A 182 -14.97 4.92 1.52
N VAL A 183 -14.23 5.43 2.51
CA VAL A 183 -13.89 4.74 3.77
C VAL A 183 -15.13 4.30 4.53
N ARG A 184 -16.16 5.16 4.61
CA ARG A 184 -17.41 4.81 5.30
C ARG A 184 -18.10 3.61 4.66
N THR A 185 -18.13 3.56 3.33
CA THR A 185 -18.66 2.45 2.56
C THR A 185 -17.84 1.18 2.79
N MET A 186 -16.51 1.27 2.73
CA MET A 186 -15.61 0.15 3.01
C MET A 186 -15.86 -0.46 4.39
N LEU A 187 -15.98 0.37 5.43
CA LEU A 187 -16.27 -0.08 6.79
C LEU A 187 -17.65 -0.76 6.89
N LYS A 188 -18.68 -0.21 6.24
CA LYS A 188 -20.02 -0.81 6.22
C LYS A 188 -20.03 -2.18 5.51
N GLU A 189 -19.28 -2.31 4.44
CA GLU A 189 -19.15 -3.54 3.68
C GLU A 189 -18.26 -4.59 4.38
N GLY A 190 -17.56 -4.19 5.42
CA GLY A 190 -16.68 -5.07 6.21
C GLY A 190 -15.29 -5.26 5.60
N VAL A 191 -14.83 -4.31 4.77
CA VAL A 191 -13.43 -4.23 4.35
C VAL A 191 -12.59 -3.80 5.55
N LYS A 192 -11.43 -4.40 5.70
CA LYS A 192 -10.45 -4.01 6.73
C LYS A 192 -9.82 -2.68 6.33
N VAL A 193 -9.92 -1.67 7.20
CA VAL A 193 -9.37 -0.33 6.92
C VAL A 193 -8.36 0.04 7.98
N ALA A 194 -7.23 0.59 7.54
CA ALA A 194 -6.24 1.26 8.37
C ALA A 194 -6.03 2.70 7.88
N MET A 195 -5.28 3.49 8.65
CA MET A 195 -4.88 4.84 8.25
C MET A 195 -3.37 4.90 8.03
N GLY A 196 -2.95 5.65 7.01
CA GLY A 196 -1.57 5.95 6.71
C GLY A 196 -1.31 7.46 6.66
N SER A 197 -0.14 7.87 7.12
CA SER A 197 0.32 9.26 6.97
C SER A 197 0.79 9.56 5.55
N ASP A 198 1.36 8.54 4.92
CA ASP A 198 2.00 8.67 3.60
C ASP A 198 2.88 9.93 3.55
N ILE A 199 3.75 10.06 4.59
CA ILE A 199 4.59 11.26 4.76
C ILE A 199 5.50 11.47 3.55
N ALA A 200 5.57 12.68 3.11
CA ALA A 200 6.15 13.24 1.90
C ALA A 200 5.16 13.34 0.71
N GLY A 201 4.20 12.42 0.53
CA GLY A 201 2.97 12.68 -0.23
C GLY A 201 2.01 13.53 0.60
N GLY A 202 1.78 13.14 1.86
CA GLY A 202 1.10 13.96 2.87
C GLY A 202 2.06 14.83 3.69
N ALA A 203 1.54 15.89 4.30
CA ALA A 203 2.29 16.84 5.13
C ALA A 203 2.23 16.51 6.64
N LYS A 204 1.35 15.57 7.06
CA LYS A 204 1.08 15.28 8.47
C LYS A 204 1.79 14.02 8.94
N LEU A 205 2.64 14.14 9.95
CA LEU A 205 3.31 13.01 10.59
C LEU A 205 2.50 12.42 11.76
N SER A 206 1.65 13.23 12.41
CA SER A 206 0.84 12.79 13.54
C SER A 206 -0.37 11.99 13.07
N MET A 207 -0.52 10.75 13.55
CA MET A 207 -1.68 9.91 13.23
C MET A 207 -3.00 10.47 13.78
N LEU A 208 -2.97 11.32 14.81
CA LEU A 208 -4.17 12.05 15.29
C LEU A 208 -4.60 13.12 14.30
N ASP A 209 -3.64 13.82 13.69
CA ASP A 209 -3.93 14.79 12.64
C ASP A 209 -4.44 14.11 11.37
N VAL A 210 -3.87 12.95 11.01
CA VAL A 210 -4.36 12.11 9.91
C VAL A 210 -5.79 11.65 10.17
N ALA A 211 -6.11 11.20 11.40
CA ALA A 211 -7.47 10.83 11.78
C ALA A 211 -8.45 12.00 11.69
N THR A 212 -8.02 13.18 12.13
CA THR A 212 -8.83 14.42 12.01
C THR A 212 -9.11 14.74 10.54
N GLU A 213 -8.10 14.60 9.68
CA GLU A 213 -8.27 14.81 8.24
C GLU A 213 -9.22 13.77 7.62
N ALA A 214 -9.11 12.48 8.00
CA ALA A 214 -10.03 11.44 7.54
C ALA A 214 -11.49 11.82 7.82
N ILE A 215 -11.80 12.37 8.99
CA ILE A 215 -13.14 12.85 9.34
C ILE A 215 -13.53 14.04 8.46
N ARG A 216 -12.65 15.01 8.26
CA ARG A 216 -12.90 16.21 7.45
C ARG A 216 -13.22 15.86 6.01
N VAL A 217 -12.35 15.07 5.36
CA VAL A 217 -12.54 14.70 3.95
C VAL A 217 -13.76 13.79 3.76
N SER A 218 -14.11 12.96 4.75
CA SER A 218 -15.33 12.17 4.69
C SER A 218 -16.59 13.01 4.68
N LYS A 219 -16.60 14.16 5.40
CA LYS A 219 -17.70 15.14 5.37
C LYS A 219 -17.79 15.83 4.01
N LEU A 220 -16.64 16.16 3.39
CA LEU A 220 -16.60 16.73 2.04
C LEU A 220 -17.14 15.73 1.03
N ARG A 221 -16.72 14.47 1.09
CA ARG A 221 -17.23 13.40 0.23
C ARG A 221 -18.76 13.28 0.34
N TRP A 222 -19.28 13.24 1.56
CA TRP A 222 -20.72 13.19 1.80
C TRP A 222 -21.46 14.42 1.25
N LEU A 223 -20.91 15.62 1.50
CA LEU A 223 -21.50 16.89 1.05
C LEU A 223 -21.60 16.96 -0.47
N PHE A 224 -20.50 16.65 -1.18
CA PHE A 224 -20.44 16.72 -2.64
C PHE A 224 -21.06 15.48 -3.31
N GLY A 225 -21.17 14.37 -2.63
CA GLY A 225 -21.83 13.14 -3.07
C GLY A 225 -23.37 13.18 -2.96
N GLY A 226 -23.97 14.35 -2.69
CA GLY A 226 -25.42 14.53 -2.63
C GLY A 226 -26.04 14.18 -1.28
N LYS A 227 -25.28 14.15 -0.21
CA LYS A 227 -25.73 13.93 1.18
C LYS A 227 -26.52 12.65 1.41
N ARG A 228 -26.11 11.55 0.73
CA ARG A 228 -26.76 10.25 0.88
C ARG A 228 -26.52 9.66 2.26
N ASP A 229 -27.55 9.18 2.93
CA ASP A 229 -27.45 8.58 4.26
C ASP A 229 -26.61 7.31 4.30
N GLU A 230 -26.58 6.55 3.19
CA GLU A 230 -25.75 5.35 3.06
C GLU A 230 -24.25 5.65 3.14
N GLU A 231 -23.84 6.85 2.71
CA GLU A 231 -22.44 7.31 2.69
C GLU A 231 -22.17 8.35 3.78
N ARG A 232 -22.95 8.34 4.86
CA ARG A 232 -22.76 9.30 5.97
C ARG A 232 -21.29 9.30 6.43
N PHE A 233 -20.78 10.48 6.73
CA PHE A 233 -19.37 10.70 7.09
C PHE A 233 -18.92 9.97 8.36
N LEU A 234 -17.61 9.91 8.55
CA LEU A 234 -16.96 9.45 9.80
C LEU A 234 -17.20 10.44 10.94
N THR A 235 -17.27 9.93 12.16
CA THR A 235 -17.45 10.71 13.41
C THR A 235 -16.39 10.31 14.42
#